data_dbb303d258fd99aebf1dcfe77c3bc81c
#
_entry.id   dbb303d258fd99aebf1dcfe77c3bc81c
#
_cell.length_a   1.000
_cell.length_b   1.000
_cell.length_c   1.000
_cell.angle_alpha   90.00
_cell.angle_beta   90.00
_cell.angle_gamma   90.00
#
_symmetry.space_group_name_H-M   'P 1'
#
loop_
_entity.id
_entity.type
_entity.pdbx_description
1 polymer ?
#
loop_
_entity_poly.entity_id
_entity_poly.type
_entity_poly.pdbx_seq_one_letter_code
_entity_poly.pdbx_strand_id
1 'polypeptide(L)'
;MTNLKGLILVAATLFISACTSIPLSTMYKMMNFSPLEFDPRELVVAVKVPHGMKVRTGDLIVDFGFKAKDVKDSFKHQFLVQVSPNYQLPPELAKEVSLGDNMTILQLSKEDALTMYNGQQAVRKYRENSDDGAGSFGLKIESACRDENFSINDSKLNIYVKLEKDEEFFIFTQDLELVDMSGALEKIPSCS
;
A
#
# COMPACT_ATOMS: atom_id res chain seq x y z
N MET A 1 37.56 -34.74 4.78
CA MET A 1 36.60 -34.16 5.74
C MET A 1 36.33 -32.72 5.29
N THR A 2 35.54 -32.53 4.27
CA THR A 2 35.21 -31.25 3.62
C THR A 2 34.21 -30.49 4.47
N ASN A 3 34.57 -29.28 4.79
CA ASN A 3 33.98 -28.30 5.66
C ASN A 3 32.44 -28.16 5.57
N LEU A 4 31.72 -28.97 6.32
CA LEU A 4 30.27 -28.80 6.55
C LEU A 4 29.91 -27.42 7.11
N LYS A 5 30.85 -26.82 7.87
CA LYS A 5 30.68 -25.44 8.40
C LYS A 5 30.69 -24.36 7.32
N GLY A 6 31.44 -24.53 6.23
CA GLY A 6 31.44 -23.59 5.11
C GLY A 6 30.17 -23.66 4.28
N LEU A 7 29.58 -24.85 4.14
CA LEU A 7 28.32 -25.05 3.39
C LEU A 7 27.12 -24.44 4.12
N ILE A 8 27.10 -24.48 5.45
CA ILE A 8 26.03 -23.88 6.27
C ILE A 8 26.10 -22.35 6.20
N LEU A 9 27.29 -21.76 6.16
CA LEU A 9 27.46 -20.30 6.09
C LEU A 9 26.98 -19.75 4.73
N VAL A 10 27.25 -20.45 3.63
CA VAL A 10 26.80 -20.06 2.28
C VAL A 10 25.28 -20.24 2.12
N ALA A 11 24.69 -21.26 2.73
CA ALA A 11 23.25 -21.46 2.69
C ALA A 11 22.49 -20.36 3.50
N ALA A 12 23.07 -19.86 4.60
CA ALA A 12 22.45 -18.82 5.42
C ALA A 12 22.40 -17.45 4.72
N THR A 13 23.33 -17.16 3.80
CA THR A 13 23.37 -15.88 3.05
C THR A 13 22.38 -15.81 1.89
N LEU A 14 21.85 -16.94 1.42
CA LEU A 14 20.92 -16.99 0.29
C LEU A 14 19.44 -16.69 0.66
N PHE A 15 19.12 -16.66 1.96
CA PHE A 15 17.73 -16.41 2.41
C PHE A 15 17.40 -14.94 2.69
N ILE A 16 18.34 -13.99 2.53
CA ILE A 16 18.15 -12.59 2.89
C ILE A 16 17.56 -11.74 1.74
N SER A 17 17.41 -12.31 0.54
CA SER A 17 17.02 -11.55 -0.67
C SER A 17 15.51 -11.38 -0.89
N ALA A 18 14.64 -11.87 -0.03
CA ALA A 18 13.22 -12.04 -0.36
C ALA A 18 12.26 -10.95 0.14
N CYS A 19 12.71 -9.89 0.81
CA CYS A 19 11.82 -8.83 1.32
C CYS A 19 12.46 -7.44 1.24
N THR A 20 12.83 -6.98 0.05
CA THR A 20 13.49 -5.67 -0.12
C THR A 20 12.53 -4.52 -0.38
N SER A 21 11.26 -4.76 -0.67
CA SER A 21 10.29 -3.72 -1.04
C SER A 21 9.65 -2.99 0.15
N ILE A 22 9.81 -3.47 1.38
CA ILE A 22 9.29 -2.80 2.58
C ILE A 22 10.47 -2.30 3.43
N PRO A 23 10.67 -0.96 3.57
CA PRO A 23 11.72 -0.42 4.42
C PRO A 23 11.56 -0.81 5.88
N LEU A 24 12.67 -0.97 6.61
CA LEU A 24 12.64 -1.28 8.05
C LEU A 24 11.91 -0.21 8.88
N SER A 25 12.00 1.06 8.49
CA SER A 25 11.24 2.16 9.10
C SER A 25 9.74 1.99 8.94
N THR A 26 9.31 1.49 7.79
CA THR A 26 7.91 1.16 7.50
C THR A 26 7.46 -0.03 8.34
N MET A 27 8.28 -1.07 8.45
CA MET A 27 7.97 -2.22 9.32
C MET A 27 7.76 -1.77 10.77
N TYR A 28 8.63 -0.89 11.29
CA TYR A 28 8.48 -0.34 12.64
C TYR A 28 7.19 0.49 12.78
N LYS A 29 6.87 1.36 11.82
CA LYS A 29 5.59 2.11 11.82
C LYS A 29 4.39 1.17 11.78
N MET A 30 4.42 0.14 10.93
CA MET A 30 3.33 -0.83 10.80
C MET A 30 3.15 -1.73 12.04
N MET A 31 4.22 -2.03 12.76
CA MET A 31 4.13 -2.76 14.04
C MET A 31 3.41 -1.95 15.12
N ASN A 32 3.54 -0.64 15.09
CA ASN A 32 2.88 0.28 16.03
C ASN A 32 1.60 0.90 15.46
N PHE A 33 1.26 0.57 14.22
CA PHE A 33 0.07 1.06 13.55
C PHE A 33 -1.17 0.30 14.01
N SER A 34 -2.15 1.02 14.51
CA SER A 34 -3.47 0.48 14.80
C SER A 34 -4.46 0.92 13.72
N PRO A 35 -4.96 -0.01 12.88
CA PRO A 35 -5.98 0.33 11.88
C PRO A 35 -7.27 0.88 12.47
N LEU A 36 -7.41 0.85 13.80
CA LEU A 36 -8.60 1.34 14.51
C LEU A 36 -8.45 2.78 15.04
N GLU A 37 -7.25 3.34 15.00
CA GLU A 37 -6.97 4.61 15.70
C GLU A 37 -6.89 5.83 14.78
N PHE A 38 -6.52 5.65 13.51
CA PHE A 38 -6.49 6.77 12.57
C PHE A 38 -7.88 7.13 12.04
N ASP A 39 -8.03 8.38 11.62
CA ASP A 39 -9.26 8.84 10.95
C ASP A 39 -9.21 8.49 9.45
N PRO A 40 -10.11 7.64 8.94
CA PRO A 40 -10.11 7.28 7.52
C PRO A 40 -10.28 8.46 6.55
N ARG A 41 -10.79 9.60 7.02
CA ARG A 41 -10.93 10.83 6.22
C ARG A 41 -9.59 11.51 5.97
N GLU A 42 -8.60 11.25 6.83
CA GLU A 42 -7.25 11.80 6.75
C GLU A 42 -6.28 10.89 5.98
N LEU A 43 -6.71 9.66 5.67
CA LEU A 43 -5.90 8.72 4.89
C LEU A 43 -5.62 9.29 3.50
N VAL A 44 -4.35 9.49 3.21
CA VAL A 44 -3.87 9.90 1.89
C VAL A 44 -2.82 8.90 1.40
N VAL A 45 -2.96 8.46 0.18
CA VAL A 45 -2.00 7.59 -0.49
C VAL A 45 -1.38 8.34 -1.66
N ALA A 46 -0.07 8.32 -1.77
CA ALA A 46 0.65 8.83 -2.92
C ALA A 46 1.33 7.66 -3.63
N VAL A 47 1.14 7.56 -4.93
CA VAL A 47 1.76 6.52 -5.76
C VAL A 47 2.67 7.17 -6.78
N LYS A 48 3.96 6.85 -6.70
CA LYS A 48 4.95 7.22 -7.69
C LYS A 48 5.12 6.10 -8.68
N VAL A 49 4.95 6.41 -9.95
CA VAL A 49 5.12 5.48 -11.08
C VAL A 49 6.05 6.09 -12.12
N PRO A 50 6.75 5.26 -12.92
CA PRO A 50 7.68 5.74 -13.94
C PRO A 50 6.95 6.46 -15.07
N HIS A 51 7.73 7.16 -15.90
CA HIS A 51 7.26 7.81 -17.12
C HIS A 51 6.47 6.85 -18.01
N GLY A 52 5.37 7.34 -18.56
CA GLY A 52 4.49 6.54 -19.42
C GLY A 52 3.52 5.62 -18.69
N MET A 53 3.49 5.68 -17.35
CA MET A 53 2.49 4.98 -16.52
C MET A 53 1.69 5.98 -15.69
N LYS A 54 0.41 5.68 -15.44
CA LYS A 54 -0.48 6.49 -14.61
C LYS A 54 -1.39 5.61 -13.76
N VAL A 55 -1.68 6.09 -12.56
CA VAL A 55 -2.66 5.52 -11.64
C VAL A 55 -3.91 6.38 -11.66
N ARG A 56 -5.08 5.74 -11.80
CA ARG A 56 -6.38 6.40 -11.94
C ARG A 56 -7.25 6.11 -10.73
N THR A 57 -8.38 6.77 -10.63
CA THR A 57 -9.43 6.42 -9.67
C THR A 57 -9.82 4.95 -9.83
N GLY A 58 -9.78 4.20 -8.73
CA GLY A 58 -10.10 2.77 -8.69
C GLY A 58 -8.95 1.81 -9.01
N ASP A 59 -7.80 2.31 -9.47
CA ASP A 59 -6.64 1.45 -9.71
C ASP A 59 -5.94 1.00 -8.42
N LEU A 60 -6.17 1.70 -7.31
CA LEU A 60 -5.69 1.33 -5.98
C LEU A 60 -6.87 1.00 -5.07
N ILE A 61 -6.71 -0.06 -4.29
CA ILE A 61 -7.68 -0.54 -3.31
C ILE A 61 -7.10 -0.46 -1.91
N VAL A 62 -7.91 0.02 -0.97
CA VAL A 62 -7.69 -0.13 0.46
C VAL A 62 -8.50 -1.33 0.95
N ASP A 63 -7.82 -2.36 1.43
CA ASP A 63 -8.43 -3.50 2.12
C ASP A 63 -8.52 -3.19 3.61
N PHE A 64 -9.71 -3.32 4.19
CA PHE A 64 -9.93 -3.20 5.63
C PHE A 64 -10.87 -4.31 6.09
N GLY A 65 -10.45 -5.08 7.08
CA GLY A 65 -11.22 -6.20 7.55
C GLY A 65 -11.01 -6.53 9.02
N PHE A 66 -11.94 -7.29 9.54
CA PHE A 66 -11.87 -7.89 10.87
C PHE A 66 -12.38 -9.32 10.82
N LYS A 67 -11.61 -10.25 11.36
CA LYS A 67 -11.97 -11.65 11.50
C LYS A 67 -12.18 -11.96 12.98
N ALA A 68 -13.40 -12.07 13.41
CA ALA A 68 -13.80 -12.50 14.74
C ALA A 68 -13.86 -14.04 14.84
N LYS A 69 -13.98 -14.56 16.06
CA LYS A 69 -14.24 -15.99 16.29
C LYS A 69 -15.59 -16.40 15.72
N ASP A 70 -16.63 -15.59 15.91
CA ASP A 70 -17.92 -15.79 15.27
C ASP A 70 -17.94 -15.08 13.90
N VAL A 71 -18.29 -15.81 12.85
CA VAL A 71 -18.31 -15.30 11.46
C VAL A 71 -19.26 -14.10 11.30
N LYS A 72 -20.36 -14.05 12.05
CA LYS A 72 -21.34 -12.94 11.99
C LYS A 72 -20.74 -11.58 12.39
N ASP A 73 -19.70 -11.58 13.22
CA ASP A 73 -19.01 -10.39 13.69
C ASP A 73 -17.77 -10.04 12.82
N SER A 74 -17.55 -10.85 11.78
CA SER A 74 -16.44 -10.66 10.82
C SER A 74 -16.90 -9.85 9.61
N PHE A 75 -16.00 -9.02 9.06
CA PHE A 75 -16.26 -8.31 7.82
C PHE A 75 -14.96 -8.10 7.02
N LYS A 76 -15.13 -7.84 5.73
CA LYS A 76 -14.06 -7.38 4.84
C LYS A 76 -14.64 -6.34 3.88
N HIS A 77 -14.01 -5.17 3.85
CA HIS A 77 -14.31 -4.09 2.92
C HIS A 77 -13.13 -3.86 1.97
N GLN A 78 -13.45 -3.52 0.73
CA GLN A 78 -12.50 -3.10 -0.29
C GLN A 78 -12.97 -1.75 -0.81
N PHE A 79 -12.14 -0.73 -0.64
CA PHE A 79 -12.45 0.64 -1.02
C PHE A 79 -11.62 1.05 -2.23
N LEU A 80 -12.29 1.42 -3.31
CA LEU A 80 -11.67 1.98 -4.51
C LEU A 80 -11.26 3.42 -4.24
N VAL A 81 -9.96 3.68 -4.20
CA VAL A 81 -9.45 5.01 -3.86
C VAL A 81 -9.56 5.96 -5.05
N GLN A 82 -9.92 7.21 -4.78
CA GLN A 82 -10.17 8.23 -5.80
C GLN A 82 -8.96 9.16 -5.94
N VAL A 83 -8.64 9.54 -7.17
CA VAL A 83 -7.64 10.58 -7.42
C VAL A 83 -8.12 11.92 -6.84
N SER A 84 -7.23 12.58 -6.09
CA SER A 84 -7.46 13.89 -5.48
C SER A 84 -6.69 14.99 -6.25
N PRO A 85 -7.26 15.53 -7.33
CA PRO A 85 -6.52 16.42 -8.24
C PRO A 85 -6.15 17.76 -7.63
N ASN A 86 -6.86 18.19 -6.57
CA ASN A 86 -6.62 19.46 -5.89
C ASN A 86 -5.69 19.33 -4.69
N TYR A 87 -5.17 18.12 -4.40
CA TYR A 87 -4.23 17.93 -3.31
C TYR A 87 -2.88 18.53 -3.70
N GLN A 88 -2.39 19.49 -2.91
CA GLN A 88 -1.08 20.07 -3.15
C GLN A 88 0.02 19.09 -2.74
N LEU A 89 0.92 18.77 -3.68
CA LEU A 89 2.05 17.89 -3.42
C LEU A 89 2.98 18.55 -2.38
N PRO A 90 3.17 17.93 -1.21
CA PRO A 90 4.00 18.53 -0.19
C PRO A 90 5.49 18.42 -0.54
N PRO A 91 6.34 19.29 0.03
CA PRO A 91 7.76 19.35 -0.33
C PRO A 91 8.52 18.05 -0.15
N GLU A 92 8.15 17.22 0.84
CA GLU A 92 8.77 15.92 1.09
C GLU A 92 8.51 14.94 -0.06
N LEU A 93 7.31 14.91 -0.64
CA LEU A 93 7.02 14.08 -1.80
C LEU A 93 7.53 14.69 -3.10
N ALA A 94 7.57 16.02 -3.21
CA ALA A 94 8.10 16.67 -4.40
C ALA A 94 9.58 16.33 -4.65
N LYS A 95 10.36 16.08 -3.60
CA LYS A 95 11.76 15.65 -3.68
C LYS A 95 11.93 14.22 -4.20
N GLU A 96 10.91 13.40 -4.03
CA GLU A 96 10.90 12.00 -4.46
C GLU A 96 10.60 11.82 -5.96
N VAL A 97 10.08 12.88 -6.60
CA VAL A 97 9.70 12.84 -8.02
C VAL A 97 10.91 13.21 -8.88
N SER A 98 11.41 12.25 -9.65
CA SER A 98 12.46 12.47 -10.63
C SER A 98 11.87 12.97 -11.96
N LEU A 99 12.73 13.45 -12.85
CA LEU A 99 12.31 13.91 -14.18
C LEU A 99 11.62 12.77 -14.94
N GLY A 100 10.36 12.98 -15.26
CA GLY A 100 9.54 12.00 -15.99
C GLY A 100 8.66 11.11 -15.11
N ASP A 101 8.89 11.02 -13.80
CA ASP A 101 8.01 10.27 -12.91
C ASP A 101 6.64 10.94 -12.80
N ASN A 102 5.61 10.12 -12.58
CA ASN A 102 4.27 10.56 -12.25
C ASN A 102 3.97 10.26 -10.78
N MET A 103 3.53 11.29 -10.04
CA MET A 103 3.01 11.14 -8.68
C MET A 103 1.51 11.37 -8.68
N THR A 104 0.75 10.38 -8.23
CA THR A 104 -0.72 10.49 -8.11
C THR A 104 -1.10 10.45 -6.64
N ILE A 105 -1.89 11.43 -6.20
CA ILE A 105 -2.44 11.47 -4.84
C ILE A 105 -3.86 10.92 -4.87
N LEU A 106 -4.15 10.02 -3.94
CA LEU A 106 -5.42 9.32 -3.84
C LEU A 106 -5.95 9.40 -2.40
N GLN A 107 -7.28 9.45 -2.29
CA GLN A 107 -7.99 9.47 -1.01
C GLN A 107 -9.24 8.60 -1.10
N LEU A 108 -9.75 8.17 0.05
CA LEU A 108 -11.07 7.56 0.13
C LEU A 108 -12.16 8.58 -0.25
N SER A 109 -13.26 8.11 -0.83
CA SER A 109 -14.46 8.92 -0.90
C SER A 109 -14.98 9.21 0.50
N LYS A 110 -15.79 10.26 0.65
CA LYS A 110 -16.41 10.58 1.97
C LYS A 110 -17.26 9.42 2.48
N GLU A 111 -17.93 8.73 1.58
CA GLU A 111 -18.80 7.59 1.89
C GLU A 111 -17.98 6.36 2.33
N ASP A 112 -16.90 6.06 1.60
CA ASP A 112 -15.99 4.96 1.94
C ASP A 112 -15.26 5.22 3.27
N ALA A 113 -14.81 6.45 3.50
CA ALA A 113 -14.18 6.84 4.75
C ALA A 113 -15.16 6.69 5.94
N LEU A 114 -16.43 7.05 5.76
CA LEU A 114 -17.47 6.84 6.77
C LEU A 114 -17.74 5.35 7.00
N THR A 115 -17.79 4.56 5.94
CA THR A 115 -17.99 3.10 6.03
C THR A 115 -16.82 2.46 6.79
N MET A 116 -15.59 2.84 6.48
CA MET A 116 -14.42 2.36 7.18
C MET A 116 -14.41 2.77 8.66
N TYR A 117 -14.78 4.03 8.96
CA TYR A 117 -14.93 4.51 10.33
C TYR A 117 -15.96 3.70 11.12
N ASN A 118 -17.12 3.41 10.53
CA ASN A 118 -18.15 2.58 11.15
C ASN A 118 -17.64 1.16 11.43
N GLY A 119 -16.84 0.59 10.52
CA GLY A 119 -16.16 -0.68 10.74
C GLY A 119 -15.18 -0.63 11.92
N GLN A 120 -14.39 0.45 12.03
CA GLN A 120 -13.52 0.67 13.20
C GLN A 120 -14.32 0.71 14.52
N GLN A 121 -15.46 1.42 14.55
CA GLN A 121 -16.32 1.47 15.74
C GLN A 121 -16.90 0.09 16.08
N ALA A 122 -17.31 -0.68 15.08
CA ALA A 122 -17.81 -2.04 15.28
C ALA A 122 -16.74 -2.95 15.93
N VAL A 123 -15.49 -2.87 15.48
CA VAL A 123 -14.39 -3.63 16.07
C VAL A 123 -14.07 -3.16 17.50
N ARG A 124 -14.08 -1.85 17.76
CA ARG A 124 -13.89 -1.32 19.14
C ARG A 124 -14.95 -1.87 20.08
N LYS A 125 -16.22 -1.80 19.68
CA LYS A 125 -17.34 -2.34 20.46
C LYS A 125 -17.23 -3.86 20.69
N TYR A 126 -16.78 -4.61 19.68
CA TYR A 126 -16.53 -6.04 19.82
C TYR A 126 -15.46 -6.32 20.88
N ARG A 127 -14.36 -5.54 20.85
CA ARG A 127 -13.23 -5.69 21.77
C ARG A 127 -13.55 -5.31 23.22
N GLU A 128 -14.62 -4.59 23.50
CA GLU A 128 -15.09 -4.34 24.86
C GLU A 128 -15.55 -5.64 25.57
N ASN A 129 -15.91 -6.67 24.79
CA ASN A 129 -16.47 -7.93 25.31
C ASN A 129 -15.64 -9.16 24.92
N SER A 130 -14.61 -9.01 24.11
CA SER A 130 -13.81 -10.12 23.57
C SER A 130 -12.43 -9.67 23.17
N ASP A 131 -11.43 -10.42 23.61
CA ASP A 131 -10.00 -10.19 23.26
C ASP A 131 -9.58 -10.95 21.97
N ASP A 132 -10.50 -11.73 21.39
CA ASP A 132 -10.21 -12.48 20.18
C ASP A 132 -10.40 -11.62 18.92
N GLY A 133 -9.98 -12.17 17.79
CA GLY A 133 -10.13 -11.56 16.49
C GLY A 133 -8.88 -10.80 16.00
N ALA A 134 -8.78 -10.73 14.70
CA ALA A 134 -7.66 -10.10 14.00
C ALA A 134 -8.13 -9.06 13.00
N GLY A 135 -7.60 -7.85 13.13
CA GLY A 135 -7.77 -6.79 12.13
C GLY A 135 -6.82 -6.97 10.95
N SER A 136 -7.22 -6.51 9.78
CA SER A 136 -6.37 -6.41 8.60
C SER A 136 -6.53 -5.06 7.93
N PHE A 137 -5.40 -4.51 7.49
CA PHE A 137 -5.33 -3.31 6.67
C PHE A 137 -4.27 -3.53 5.59
N GLY A 138 -4.57 -3.13 4.37
CA GLY A 138 -3.65 -3.28 3.27
C GLY A 138 -3.94 -2.33 2.12
N LEU A 139 -2.93 -2.12 1.29
CA LEU A 139 -3.00 -1.36 0.05
C LEU A 139 -2.62 -2.28 -1.09
N LYS A 140 -3.42 -2.26 -2.16
CA LYS A 140 -3.20 -3.09 -3.33
C LYS A 140 -3.41 -2.26 -4.59
N ILE A 141 -2.43 -2.28 -5.50
CA ILE A 141 -2.62 -1.80 -6.86
C ILE A 141 -3.24 -2.93 -7.67
N GLU A 142 -4.46 -2.73 -8.14
CA GLU A 142 -5.18 -3.70 -8.97
C GLU A 142 -4.94 -3.45 -10.46
N SER A 143 -4.74 -2.19 -10.83
CA SER A 143 -4.61 -1.77 -12.21
C SER A 143 -3.77 -0.49 -12.31
N ALA A 144 -3.45 -0.12 -13.52
CA ALA A 144 -2.89 1.16 -13.92
C ALA A 144 -3.20 1.36 -15.40
N CYS A 145 -2.82 2.48 -16.00
CA CYS A 145 -2.77 2.60 -17.45
C CYS A 145 -1.36 2.96 -17.92
N ARG A 146 -1.05 2.68 -19.18
CA ARG A 146 0.25 2.95 -19.79
C ARG A 146 0.13 3.66 -21.11
N ASP A 147 1.11 4.46 -21.44
CA ASP A 147 1.30 5.04 -22.77
C ASP A 147 1.88 3.97 -23.71
N GLU A 148 1.71 4.14 -25.03
CA GLU A 148 2.12 3.15 -26.05
C GLU A 148 3.62 2.81 -26.00
N ASN A 149 4.45 3.77 -25.61
CA ASN A 149 5.91 3.64 -25.58
C ASN A 149 6.44 3.21 -24.19
N PHE A 150 5.56 2.84 -23.25
CA PHE A 150 5.99 2.42 -21.92
C PHE A 150 6.76 1.10 -21.96
N SER A 151 7.96 1.08 -21.35
CA SER A 151 8.74 -0.14 -21.14
C SER A 151 8.66 -0.55 -19.69
N ILE A 152 8.34 -1.82 -19.45
CA ILE A 152 8.24 -2.40 -18.12
C ILE A 152 9.61 -2.70 -17.49
N ASN A 153 10.64 -2.85 -18.36
CA ASN A 153 11.98 -3.22 -17.90
C ASN A 153 12.55 -2.13 -17.01
N ASP A 154 13.10 -2.54 -15.87
CA ASP A 154 13.70 -1.67 -14.85
C ASP A 154 12.73 -0.63 -14.24
N SER A 155 11.43 -0.82 -14.48
CA SER A 155 10.41 0.08 -13.95
C SER A 155 10.01 -0.31 -12.53
N LYS A 156 9.99 0.67 -11.64
CA LYS A 156 9.66 0.52 -10.22
C LYS A 156 8.58 1.49 -9.82
N LEU A 157 7.79 1.10 -8.83
CA LEU A 157 6.81 1.98 -8.21
C LEU A 157 7.05 2.10 -6.70
N ASN A 158 6.65 3.24 -6.15
CA ASN A 158 6.67 3.49 -4.71
C ASN A 158 5.29 3.92 -4.25
N ILE A 159 4.90 3.44 -3.06
CA ILE A 159 3.66 3.84 -2.40
C ILE A 159 4.05 4.55 -1.11
N TYR A 160 3.50 5.72 -0.92
CA TYR A 160 3.65 6.53 0.28
C TYR A 160 2.28 6.67 0.93
N VAL A 161 2.25 6.69 2.25
CA VAL A 161 1.02 6.80 3.04
C VAL A 161 1.16 7.90 4.07
N LYS A 162 0.08 8.63 4.27
CA LYS A 162 -0.13 9.57 5.36
C LYS A 162 -1.43 9.18 6.05
N LEU A 163 -1.40 9.01 7.37
CA LEU A 163 -2.52 8.52 8.17
C LEU A 163 -3.25 9.62 8.92
N GLU A 164 -2.54 10.68 9.29
CA GLU A 164 -3.06 11.81 10.05
C GLU A 164 -2.73 13.13 9.37
N LYS A 165 -3.56 14.14 9.57
CA LYS A 165 -3.45 15.44 8.91
C LYS A 165 -2.10 16.12 9.12
N ASP A 166 -1.57 16.03 10.33
CA ASP A 166 -0.35 16.75 10.75
C ASP A 166 0.91 15.87 10.66
N GLU A 167 0.79 14.64 10.13
CA GLU A 167 1.93 13.75 9.87
C GLU A 167 2.55 13.99 8.49
N GLU A 168 3.80 13.56 8.33
CA GLU A 168 4.48 13.43 7.04
C GLU A 168 4.14 12.10 6.37
N PHE A 169 4.27 12.07 5.05
CA PHE A 169 4.20 10.81 4.31
C PHE A 169 5.36 9.90 4.68
N PHE A 170 5.06 8.62 4.81
CA PHE A 170 6.09 7.58 4.94
C PHE A 170 6.00 6.59 3.77
N ILE A 171 7.12 5.98 3.43
CA ILE A 171 7.18 4.98 2.38
C ILE A 171 6.50 3.71 2.88
N PHE A 172 5.39 3.31 2.25
CA PHE A 172 4.71 2.05 2.54
C PHE A 172 5.31 0.88 1.77
N THR A 173 5.58 1.10 0.48
CA THR A 173 6.28 0.14 -0.39
C THR A 173 7.31 0.90 -1.21
N GLN A 174 8.54 0.39 -1.26
CA GLN A 174 9.65 1.00 -1.99
C GLN A 174 10.15 0.06 -3.08
N ASP A 175 10.46 0.63 -4.25
CA ASP A 175 11.12 -0.05 -5.35
C ASP A 175 10.44 -1.37 -5.75
N LEU A 176 9.10 -1.41 -5.70
CA LEU A 176 8.35 -2.57 -6.17
C LEU A 176 8.56 -2.72 -7.67
N GLU A 177 9.19 -3.81 -8.08
CA GLU A 177 9.48 -4.08 -9.49
C GLU A 177 8.19 -4.44 -10.24
N LEU A 178 7.93 -3.72 -11.32
CA LEU A 178 6.73 -3.96 -12.12
C LEU A 178 6.82 -5.30 -12.88
N VAL A 179 8.01 -5.79 -13.13
CA VAL A 179 8.23 -7.12 -13.73
C VAL A 179 7.67 -8.25 -12.85
N ASP A 180 7.79 -8.13 -11.52
CA ASP A 180 7.21 -9.11 -10.59
C ASP A 180 5.68 -9.13 -10.62
N MET A 181 5.09 -8.04 -11.12
CA MET A 181 3.66 -7.91 -11.36
C MET A 181 3.27 -8.28 -12.80
N SER A 182 4.17 -8.83 -13.62
CA SER A 182 4.03 -8.98 -15.07
C SER A 182 2.78 -9.74 -15.50
N GLY A 183 2.33 -10.74 -14.74
CA GLY A 183 1.07 -11.44 -15.01
C GLY A 183 -0.18 -10.55 -14.94
N ALA A 184 -0.11 -9.44 -14.18
CA ALA A 184 -1.15 -8.42 -14.12
C ALA A 184 -0.90 -7.30 -15.16
N LEU A 185 0.37 -7.02 -15.48
CA LEU A 185 0.78 -5.91 -16.34
C LEU A 185 0.58 -6.16 -17.83
N GLU A 186 0.55 -7.41 -18.30
CA GLU A 186 0.13 -7.73 -19.69
C GLU A 186 -1.29 -7.24 -20.00
N LYS A 187 -2.09 -7.00 -18.94
CA LYS A 187 -3.47 -6.52 -19.04
C LYS A 187 -3.62 -5.03 -18.78
N ILE A 188 -2.51 -4.28 -18.59
CA ILE A 188 -2.60 -2.83 -18.36
C ILE A 188 -3.09 -2.15 -19.63
N PRO A 189 -4.26 -1.49 -19.57
CA PRO A 189 -4.82 -0.79 -20.73
C PRO A 189 -3.99 0.45 -21.09
N SER A 190 -4.14 0.91 -22.33
CA SER A 190 -3.66 2.22 -22.75
C SER A 190 -4.31 3.33 -21.92
N CYS A 191 -3.55 4.37 -21.58
CA CYS A 191 -4.10 5.61 -21.04
C CYS A 191 -4.83 6.35 -22.18
N SER A 192 -6.12 6.14 -22.29
CA SER A 192 -7.00 6.89 -23.19
C SER A 192 -7.42 8.22 -22.59
#